data_c72f7d081a9f626eaec1409ac8392777
#
_entry.id   c72f7d081a9f626eaec1409ac8392777
#
_cell.length_a   1.000
_cell.length_b   1.000
_cell.length_c   1.000
_cell.angle_alpha   90.00
_cell.angle_beta   90.00
_cell.angle_gamma   90.00
#
_symmetry.space_group_name_H-M   'P 1'
#
loop_
_entity.id
_entity.type
_entity.pdbx_description
1 polymer ?
#
loop_
_entity_poly.entity_id
_entity_poly.type
_entity_poly.pdbx_seq_one_letter_code
_entity_poly.pdbx_strand_id
1 'polypeptide(L)'
;GFYRMNKNKGKKTLEALDLKKNEYFPSKKIDLNIDKIDLSELINRNDKYGEYAWSVISKIILYSSSLVPQITNEYNDIDEALRLGFNWSMGPFEMLENIGLKNFFSKIGDFEKNKFLKNLKDKNIETFYDERQKYTAIETLGKIKKSVVKLDKNESAEIFRFKDFNIVEFNTKAN
;
A
#
# COMPACT_ATOMS: atom_id res chain seq x y z
N GLY A 1 -1.95 -4.27 -27.95
CA GLY A 1 -2.12 -3.83 -26.55
C GLY A 1 -3.39 -3.00 -26.34
N PHE A 2 -3.76 -2.70 -25.11
CA PHE A 2 -4.97 -1.90 -24.80
C PHE A 2 -4.84 -0.44 -25.23
N TYR A 3 -3.63 0.05 -25.45
CA TYR A 3 -3.36 1.41 -25.90
C TYR A 3 -2.45 1.38 -27.12
N ARG A 4 -2.64 2.33 -28.03
CA ARG A 4 -1.74 2.58 -29.14
C ARG A 4 -1.58 4.08 -29.40
N MET A 5 -0.44 4.46 -29.98
CA MET A 5 -0.19 5.83 -30.44
C MET A 5 -0.51 5.93 -31.91
N ASN A 6 -1.57 6.66 -32.26
CA ASN A 6 -1.89 6.98 -33.64
C ASN A 6 -1.15 8.25 -34.07
N LYS A 7 -0.41 8.16 -35.18
CA LYS A 7 0.33 9.29 -35.78
C LYS A 7 -0.33 9.62 -37.12
N ASN A 8 -1.16 10.64 -37.15
CA ASN A 8 -1.80 11.11 -38.37
C ASN A 8 -1.45 12.57 -38.64
N LYS A 9 -0.93 12.87 -39.83
CA LYS A 9 -0.56 14.23 -40.30
C LYS A 9 0.25 15.04 -39.25
N GLY A 10 1.25 14.40 -38.61
CA GLY A 10 2.09 15.07 -37.61
C GLY A 10 1.49 15.18 -36.19
N LYS A 11 0.22 14.85 -36.02
CA LYS A 11 -0.44 14.84 -34.70
C LYS A 11 -0.37 13.43 -34.08
N LYS A 12 0.08 13.36 -32.82
CA LYS A 12 0.11 12.12 -32.03
C LYS A 12 -1.15 12.08 -31.17
N THR A 13 -1.95 11.02 -31.30
CA THR A 13 -3.13 10.82 -30.47
C THR A 13 -3.02 9.46 -29.79
N LEU A 14 -3.15 9.43 -28.45
CA LEU A 14 -3.26 8.20 -27.71
C LEU A 14 -4.68 7.64 -27.89
N GLU A 15 -4.79 6.39 -28.31
CA GLU A 15 -6.04 5.66 -28.47
C GLU A 15 -6.10 4.49 -27.50
N ALA A 16 -7.28 4.20 -26.99
CA ALA A 16 -7.61 3.08 -26.14
C ALA A 16 -8.53 2.11 -26.84
N LEU A 17 -8.34 0.80 -26.63
CA LEU A 17 -9.20 -0.26 -27.17
C LEU A 17 -10.51 -0.31 -26.39
N ASP A 18 -11.63 -0.14 -27.08
CA ASP A 18 -12.96 -0.48 -26.56
C ASP A 18 -13.13 -2.01 -26.63
N LEU A 19 -13.16 -2.67 -25.48
CA LEU A 19 -13.23 -4.13 -25.40
C LEU A 19 -14.55 -4.72 -25.92
N LYS A 20 -15.63 -3.92 -25.93
CA LYS A 20 -16.93 -4.38 -26.45
C LYS A 20 -16.99 -4.31 -27.96
N LYS A 21 -16.44 -3.24 -28.54
CA LYS A 21 -16.46 -2.99 -29.98
C LYS A 21 -15.26 -3.57 -30.71
N ASN A 22 -14.20 -3.91 -29.95
CA ASN A 22 -12.90 -4.34 -30.46
C ASN A 22 -12.27 -3.31 -31.42
N GLU A 23 -12.50 -2.03 -31.16
CA GLU A 23 -12.00 -0.91 -31.96
C GLU A 23 -11.27 0.10 -31.09
N TYR A 24 -10.36 0.86 -31.69
CA TYR A 24 -9.61 1.90 -31.01
C TYR A 24 -10.29 3.27 -31.16
N PHE A 25 -10.45 3.96 -30.03
CA PHE A 25 -10.99 5.31 -29.96
C PHE A 25 -9.99 6.23 -29.26
N PRO A 26 -10.02 7.55 -29.55
CA PRO A 26 -9.21 8.51 -28.81
C PRO A 26 -9.38 8.32 -27.30
N SER A 27 -8.27 8.14 -26.59
CA SER A 27 -8.31 7.96 -25.14
C SER A 27 -8.83 9.23 -24.49
N LYS A 28 -9.90 9.11 -23.74
CA LYS A 28 -10.44 10.20 -22.93
C LYS A 28 -9.84 10.10 -21.54
N LYS A 29 -9.17 11.14 -21.07
CA LYS A 29 -8.76 11.25 -19.68
C LYS A 29 -10.03 11.49 -18.86
N ILE A 30 -10.40 10.50 -18.06
CA ILE A 30 -11.51 10.65 -17.12
C ILE A 30 -10.89 11.16 -15.83
N ASP A 31 -11.27 12.36 -15.44
CA ASP A 31 -10.92 12.88 -14.12
C ASP A 31 -11.94 12.32 -13.12
N LEU A 32 -11.52 11.36 -12.34
CA LEU A 32 -12.34 10.74 -11.30
C LEU A 32 -12.25 11.48 -9.97
N ASN A 33 -11.39 12.54 -9.89
CA ASN A 33 -11.05 13.23 -8.64
C ASN A 33 -10.65 12.27 -7.49
N ILE A 34 -10.10 11.09 -7.84
CA ILE A 34 -9.77 10.03 -6.87
C ILE A 34 -8.72 10.51 -5.89
N ASP A 35 -7.79 11.36 -6.32
CA ASP A 35 -6.73 11.90 -5.46
C ASP A 35 -7.26 12.73 -4.28
N LYS A 36 -8.54 13.08 -4.28
CA LYS A 36 -9.21 13.87 -3.24
C LYS A 36 -10.25 13.08 -2.46
N ILE A 37 -10.49 11.83 -2.84
CA ILE A 37 -11.51 10.98 -2.22
C ILE A 37 -10.85 10.09 -1.18
N ASP A 38 -11.36 10.11 0.04
CA ASP A 38 -10.97 9.16 1.07
C ASP A 38 -11.31 7.72 0.64
N LEU A 39 -10.50 6.75 1.07
CA LEU A 39 -10.67 5.35 0.71
C LEU A 39 -12.03 4.81 1.17
N SER A 40 -12.49 5.21 2.35
CA SER A 40 -13.82 4.87 2.87
C SER A 40 -14.94 5.43 1.99
N GLU A 41 -14.81 6.65 1.50
CA GLU A 41 -15.75 7.27 0.56
C GLU A 41 -15.74 6.53 -0.79
N LEU A 42 -14.55 6.22 -1.31
CA LEU A 42 -14.39 5.53 -2.60
C LEU A 42 -15.11 4.18 -2.63
N ILE A 43 -14.90 3.34 -1.61
CA ILE A 43 -15.51 2.00 -1.56
C ILE A 43 -17.02 2.02 -1.30
N ASN A 44 -17.57 3.14 -0.84
CA ASN A 44 -18.99 3.34 -0.59
C ASN A 44 -19.75 4.02 -1.73
N ARG A 45 -19.07 4.36 -2.83
CA ARG A 45 -19.72 4.91 -4.01
C ARG A 45 -20.67 3.88 -4.63
N ASN A 46 -21.86 4.35 -5.01
CA ASN A 46 -22.88 3.54 -5.70
C ASN A 46 -22.70 3.57 -7.23
N ASP A 47 -21.47 3.39 -7.70
CA ASP A 47 -21.14 3.32 -9.12
C ASP A 47 -20.12 2.20 -9.40
N LYS A 48 -19.88 1.92 -10.68
CA LYS A 48 -18.92 0.89 -11.11
C LYS A 48 -17.50 1.07 -10.54
N TYR A 49 -17.11 2.28 -10.17
CA TYR A 49 -15.79 2.57 -9.60
C TYR A 49 -15.71 2.17 -8.13
N GLY A 50 -16.77 2.44 -7.36
CA GLY A 50 -16.89 1.98 -5.99
C GLY A 50 -16.99 0.46 -5.90
N GLU A 51 -17.78 -0.17 -6.76
CA GLU A 51 -17.89 -1.63 -6.84
C GLU A 51 -16.54 -2.28 -7.17
N TYR A 52 -15.82 -1.72 -8.15
CA TYR A 52 -14.50 -2.20 -8.53
C TYR A 52 -13.49 -2.02 -7.39
N ALA A 53 -13.43 -0.82 -6.80
CA ALA A 53 -12.54 -0.52 -5.69
C ALA A 53 -12.79 -1.47 -4.51
N TRP A 54 -14.04 -1.66 -4.10
CA TRP A 54 -14.40 -2.61 -3.07
C TRP A 54 -13.98 -4.03 -3.40
N SER A 55 -14.27 -4.49 -4.64
CA SER A 55 -13.91 -5.85 -5.07
C SER A 55 -12.42 -6.13 -5.03
N VAL A 56 -11.57 -5.15 -5.33
CA VAL A 56 -10.12 -5.31 -5.31
C VAL A 56 -9.60 -5.20 -3.88
N ILE A 57 -9.93 -4.11 -3.19
CA ILE A 57 -9.38 -3.79 -1.87
C ILE A 57 -9.80 -4.82 -0.82
N SER A 58 -11.07 -5.25 -0.82
CA SER A 58 -11.54 -6.28 0.12
C SER A 58 -10.80 -7.60 -0.05
N LYS A 59 -10.51 -8.02 -1.29
CA LYS A 59 -9.75 -9.25 -1.56
C LYS A 59 -8.29 -9.13 -1.13
N ILE A 60 -7.67 -7.98 -1.34
CA ILE A 60 -6.30 -7.71 -0.88
C ILE A 60 -6.26 -7.81 0.65
N ILE A 61 -7.17 -7.16 1.35
CA ILE A 61 -7.24 -7.21 2.82
C ILE A 61 -7.50 -8.64 3.31
N LEU A 62 -8.46 -9.37 2.71
CA LEU A 62 -8.74 -10.76 3.06
C LEU A 62 -7.53 -11.67 2.88
N TYR A 63 -6.83 -11.54 1.77
CA TYR A 63 -5.63 -12.31 1.51
C TYR A 63 -4.52 -11.97 2.48
N SER A 64 -4.18 -10.69 2.62
CA SER A 64 -3.11 -10.25 3.51
C SER A 64 -3.35 -10.64 4.96
N SER A 65 -4.57 -10.49 5.45
CA SER A 65 -4.93 -10.87 6.81
C SER A 65 -4.91 -12.40 7.03
N SER A 66 -5.08 -13.20 5.98
CA SER A 66 -4.91 -14.66 6.08
C SER A 66 -3.46 -15.10 6.27
N LEU A 67 -2.50 -14.24 5.94
CA LEU A 67 -1.07 -14.48 6.11
C LEU A 67 -0.59 -14.23 7.54
N VAL A 68 -1.42 -13.63 8.39
CA VAL A 68 -1.14 -13.45 9.82
C VAL A 68 -1.81 -14.60 10.59
N PRO A 69 -1.10 -15.43 11.36
CA PRO A 69 0.35 -15.42 11.65
C PRO A 69 1.18 -16.37 10.75
N GLN A 70 0.72 -16.74 9.56
CA GLN A 70 1.38 -17.78 8.75
C GLN A 70 2.79 -17.37 8.29
N ILE A 71 2.97 -16.11 7.92
CA ILE A 71 4.24 -15.57 7.42
C ILE A 71 4.90 -14.69 8.47
N THR A 72 4.12 -13.85 9.13
CA THR A 72 4.58 -12.97 10.21
C THR A 72 3.49 -12.81 11.26
N ASN A 73 3.88 -12.55 12.51
CA ASN A 73 2.94 -12.15 13.56
C ASN A 73 2.63 -10.64 13.51
N GLU A 74 3.47 -9.88 12.82
CA GLU A 74 3.40 -8.43 12.73
C GLU A 74 2.78 -8.01 11.39
N TYR A 75 1.54 -7.56 11.42
CA TYR A 75 0.80 -7.20 10.21
C TYR A 75 1.43 -6.00 9.45
N ASN A 76 2.10 -5.12 10.15
CA ASN A 76 2.82 -3.98 9.54
C ASN A 76 4.03 -4.39 8.70
N ASP A 77 4.62 -5.58 8.91
CA ASP A 77 5.66 -6.10 8.01
C ASP A 77 5.10 -6.34 6.60
N ILE A 78 3.84 -6.78 6.52
CA ILE A 78 3.16 -6.98 5.24
C ILE A 78 2.90 -5.64 4.56
N ASP A 79 2.45 -4.64 5.32
CA ASP A 79 2.24 -3.29 4.79
C ASP A 79 3.54 -2.69 4.26
N GLU A 80 4.62 -2.82 5.01
CA GLU A 80 5.92 -2.31 4.60
C GLU A 80 6.47 -3.05 3.37
N ALA A 81 6.32 -4.37 3.31
CA ALA A 81 6.73 -5.16 2.15
C ALA A 81 6.02 -4.71 0.86
N LEU A 82 4.72 -4.40 0.93
CA LEU A 82 3.97 -3.92 -0.23
C LEU A 82 4.30 -2.47 -0.59
N ARG A 83 4.51 -1.60 0.41
CA ARG A 83 4.95 -0.22 0.14
C ARG A 83 6.34 -0.18 -0.51
N LEU A 84 7.29 -0.94 0.02
CA LEU A 84 8.67 -0.96 -0.50
C LEU A 84 8.79 -1.76 -1.80
N GLY A 85 8.09 -2.89 -1.89
CA GLY A 85 8.19 -3.79 -3.06
C GLY A 85 7.41 -3.30 -4.28
N PHE A 86 6.28 -2.64 -4.08
CA PHE A 86 5.37 -2.20 -5.16
C PHE A 86 5.15 -0.69 -5.20
N ASN A 87 5.85 0.07 -4.38
CA ASN A 87 5.70 1.53 -4.28
C ASN A 87 4.25 1.97 -3.98
N TRP A 88 3.54 1.21 -3.16
CA TRP A 88 2.19 1.57 -2.73
C TRP A 88 2.24 2.71 -1.70
N SER A 89 1.25 3.57 -1.73
CA SER A 89 1.09 4.65 -0.73
C SER A 89 0.60 4.16 0.62
N MET A 90 -0.17 3.06 0.62
CA MET A 90 -0.70 2.39 1.82
C MET A 90 -0.59 0.88 1.67
N GLY A 91 -0.26 0.18 2.76
CA GLY A 91 -0.38 -1.27 2.85
C GLY A 91 -1.82 -1.71 3.16
N PRO A 92 -2.13 -3.02 3.04
CA PRO A 92 -3.48 -3.54 3.20
C PRO A 92 -4.08 -3.33 4.60
N PHE A 93 -3.27 -3.35 5.64
CA PHE A 93 -3.76 -3.12 7.00
C PHE A 93 -3.95 -1.62 7.30
N GLU A 94 -3.12 -0.76 6.72
CA GLU A 94 -3.34 0.69 6.71
C GLU A 94 -4.64 1.04 5.96
N MET A 95 -4.92 0.35 4.83
CA MET A 95 -6.19 0.50 4.11
C MET A 95 -7.37 0.06 4.97
N LEU A 96 -7.26 -1.08 5.67
CA LEU A 96 -8.30 -1.58 6.56
C LEU A 96 -8.59 -0.59 7.70
N GLU A 97 -7.56 -0.03 8.31
CA GLU A 97 -7.69 0.98 9.36
C GLU A 97 -8.33 2.27 8.81
N ASN A 98 -7.94 2.73 7.62
CA ASN A 98 -8.51 3.92 6.99
C ASN A 98 -9.98 3.74 6.61
N ILE A 99 -10.36 2.56 6.12
CA ILE A 99 -11.76 2.20 5.86
C ILE A 99 -12.58 2.19 7.15
N GLY A 100 -11.96 1.79 8.25
CA GLY A 100 -12.58 1.54 9.54
C GLY A 100 -13.17 0.13 9.63
N LEU A 101 -12.85 -0.58 10.72
CA LEU A 101 -13.26 -1.97 10.93
C LEU A 101 -14.77 -2.16 10.86
N LYS A 102 -15.53 -1.27 11.47
CA LYS A 102 -16.99 -1.34 11.46
C LYS A 102 -17.57 -1.26 10.05
N ASN A 103 -17.07 -0.33 9.23
CA ASN A 103 -17.48 -0.17 7.84
C ASN A 103 -17.07 -1.40 7.01
N PHE A 104 -15.85 -1.87 7.18
CA PHE A 104 -15.36 -3.08 6.50
C PHE A 104 -16.22 -4.30 6.82
N PHE A 105 -16.47 -4.59 8.11
CA PHE A 105 -17.28 -5.74 8.53
C PHE A 105 -18.76 -5.66 8.12
N SER A 106 -19.28 -4.46 7.89
CA SER A 106 -20.65 -4.31 7.38
C SER A 106 -20.82 -4.70 5.92
N LYS A 107 -19.74 -4.64 5.13
CA LYS A 107 -19.76 -4.88 3.68
C LYS A 107 -19.13 -6.21 3.27
N ILE A 108 -18.19 -6.73 4.09
CA ILE A 108 -17.50 -7.96 3.76
C ILE A 108 -18.45 -9.16 3.96
N GLY A 109 -18.40 -10.11 3.05
CA GLY A 109 -19.15 -11.36 3.18
C GLY A 109 -18.53 -12.30 4.21
N ASP A 110 -18.41 -13.58 3.83
CA ASP A 110 -17.83 -14.61 4.70
C ASP A 110 -16.31 -14.41 4.90
N PHE A 111 -15.92 -14.24 6.15
CA PHE A 111 -14.51 -14.19 6.59
C PHE A 111 -14.23 -15.05 7.82
N GLU A 112 -15.16 -15.94 8.18
CA GLU A 112 -15.07 -16.79 9.40
C GLU A 112 -13.79 -17.64 9.45
N LYS A 113 -13.24 -18.01 8.31
CA LYS A 113 -11.96 -18.74 8.21
C LYS A 113 -10.74 -17.85 8.43
N ASN A 114 -10.89 -16.54 8.40
CA ASN A 114 -9.81 -15.59 8.60
C ASN A 114 -9.62 -15.30 10.09
N LYS A 115 -8.66 -15.96 10.71
CA LYS A 115 -8.43 -15.89 12.17
C LYS A 115 -8.12 -14.47 12.65
N PHE A 116 -7.38 -13.70 11.87
CA PHE A 116 -7.02 -12.33 12.22
C PHE A 116 -8.27 -11.44 12.27
N LEU A 117 -9.03 -11.39 11.19
CA LEU A 117 -10.25 -10.57 11.12
C LEU A 117 -11.31 -11.03 12.12
N LYS A 118 -11.45 -12.33 12.32
CA LYS A 118 -12.35 -12.87 13.35
C LYS A 118 -11.96 -12.40 14.74
N ASN A 119 -10.69 -12.45 15.10
CA ASN A 119 -10.20 -11.97 16.38
C ASN A 119 -10.48 -10.47 16.61
N LEU A 120 -10.30 -9.63 15.56
CA LEU A 120 -10.63 -8.21 15.63
C LEU A 120 -12.13 -7.98 15.88
N LYS A 121 -12.99 -8.75 15.18
CA LYS A 121 -14.44 -8.65 15.33
C LYS A 121 -14.91 -9.14 16.69
N ASP A 122 -14.48 -10.34 17.12
CA ASP A 122 -14.90 -10.96 18.38
C ASP A 122 -14.50 -10.14 19.61
N LYS A 123 -13.37 -9.43 19.54
CA LYS A 123 -12.90 -8.52 20.59
C LYS A 123 -13.48 -7.10 20.47
N ASN A 124 -14.32 -6.85 19.48
CA ASN A 124 -14.90 -5.53 19.19
C ASN A 124 -13.86 -4.41 19.14
N ILE A 125 -12.74 -4.69 18.46
CA ILE A 125 -11.65 -3.73 18.31
C ILE A 125 -12.08 -2.67 17.29
N GLU A 126 -12.01 -1.40 17.64
CA GLU A 126 -12.36 -0.29 16.74
C GLU A 126 -11.15 0.19 15.92
N THR A 127 -9.97 0.19 16.54
CA THR A 127 -8.70 0.55 15.91
C THR A 127 -7.62 -0.40 16.40
N PHE A 128 -6.77 -0.88 15.50
CA PHE A 128 -5.73 -1.86 15.83
C PHE A 128 -4.33 -1.39 15.41
N TYR A 129 -4.26 -0.33 14.61
CA TYR A 129 -3.00 0.20 14.14
C TYR A 129 -2.40 1.12 15.21
N ASP A 130 -1.31 0.68 15.83
CA ASP A 130 -0.55 1.50 16.78
C ASP A 130 0.32 2.50 16.01
N GLU A 131 0.25 3.79 16.37
CA GLU A 131 1.10 4.82 15.76
C GLU A 131 2.60 4.51 15.87
N ARG A 132 3.01 3.78 16.92
CA ARG A 132 4.39 3.32 17.10
C ARG A 132 4.81 2.29 16.06
N GLN A 133 3.88 1.61 15.41
CA GLN A 133 4.12 0.60 14.38
C GLN A 133 4.10 1.19 12.96
N LYS A 134 3.73 2.47 12.80
CA LYS A 134 3.74 3.17 11.50
C LYS A 134 5.14 3.60 11.03
N TYR A 135 6.19 3.22 11.74
CA TYR A 135 7.54 3.62 11.36
C TYR A 135 8.07 2.76 10.21
N THR A 136 8.41 3.43 9.11
CA THR A 136 9.18 2.82 8.03
C THR A 136 10.57 2.41 8.51
N ALA A 137 11.21 1.46 7.84
CA ALA A 137 12.60 1.07 8.13
C ALA A 137 13.54 2.30 8.13
N ILE A 138 13.28 3.28 7.25
CA ILE A 138 14.04 4.55 7.17
C ILE A 138 13.86 5.40 8.42
N GLU A 139 12.64 5.50 8.96
CA GLU A 139 12.37 6.25 10.20
C GLU A 139 12.97 5.55 11.41
N THR A 140 12.91 4.21 11.44
CA THR A 140 13.56 3.41 12.48
C THR A 140 15.07 3.60 12.46
N LEU A 141 15.70 3.54 11.27
CA LEU A 141 17.13 3.85 11.11
C LEU A 141 17.45 5.28 11.53
N GLY A 142 16.62 6.25 11.21
CA GLY A 142 16.78 7.64 11.63
C GLY A 142 16.73 7.82 13.16
N LYS A 143 15.90 7.04 13.86
CA LYS A 143 15.84 7.03 15.34
C LYS A 143 17.05 6.32 15.95
N ILE A 144 17.45 5.19 15.38
CA ILE A 144 18.66 4.47 15.80
C ILE A 144 19.88 5.38 15.68
N LYS A 145 20.01 6.14 14.57
CA LYS A 145 21.11 7.09 14.36
C LYS A 145 21.26 8.15 15.46
N LYS A 146 20.17 8.56 16.11
CA LYS A 146 20.22 9.53 17.22
C LYS A 146 20.80 8.94 18.50
N SER A 147 20.88 7.63 18.61
CA SER A 147 21.35 6.90 19.79
C SER A 147 22.66 6.12 19.57
N VAL A 148 23.31 6.31 18.41
CA VAL A 148 24.56 5.61 18.06
C VAL A 148 25.79 6.48 18.22
N VAL A 149 26.93 5.83 18.45
CA VAL A 149 28.23 6.50 18.47
C VAL A 149 28.86 6.33 17.08
N LYS A 150 29.20 7.46 16.47
CA LYS A 150 29.92 7.44 15.18
C LYS A 150 31.37 6.97 15.46
N LEU A 151 31.80 5.94 14.74
CA LEU A 151 33.12 5.37 14.86
C LEU A 151 34.10 5.93 13.84
N ASP A 152 33.65 5.97 12.56
CA ASP A 152 34.50 6.36 11.44
C ASP A 152 33.67 6.89 10.27
N LYS A 153 34.35 7.62 9.38
CA LYS A 153 33.74 8.19 8.16
C LYS A 153 34.79 8.34 7.05
N ASN A 154 34.40 7.97 5.85
CA ASN A 154 35.09 8.35 4.62
C ASN A 154 34.11 8.99 3.61
N GLU A 155 34.55 9.24 2.37
CA GLU A 155 33.74 9.87 1.33
C GLU A 155 32.52 9.02 0.92
N SER A 156 32.59 7.71 1.08
CA SER A 156 31.61 6.75 0.56
C SER A 156 30.73 6.12 1.65
N ALA A 157 31.17 6.09 2.92
CA ALA A 157 30.45 5.42 4.00
C ALA A 157 30.72 6.03 5.37
N GLU A 158 29.79 5.80 6.28
CA GLU A 158 29.95 6.09 7.70
C GLU A 158 29.69 4.82 8.53
N ILE A 159 30.42 4.64 9.63
CA ILE A 159 30.29 3.51 10.54
C ILE A 159 29.80 4.02 11.89
N PHE A 160 28.75 3.40 12.39
CA PHE A 160 28.16 3.72 13.69
C PHE A 160 28.11 2.47 14.57
N ARG A 161 28.35 2.64 15.88
CA ARG A 161 28.13 1.58 16.88
C ARG A 161 26.76 1.75 17.52
N PHE A 162 25.99 0.66 17.52
CA PHE A 162 24.72 0.57 18.22
C PHE A 162 24.71 -0.73 19.04
N LYS A 163 24.76 -0.58 20.37
CA LYS A 163 24.86 -1.74 21.30
C LYS A 163 25.97 -2.72 20.89
N ASP A 164 25.59 -3.93 20.51
CA ASP A 164 26.50 -5.04 20.23
C ASP A 164 26.84 -5.21 18.74
N PHE A 165 26.39 -4.30 17.88
CA PHE A 165 26.65 -4.36 16.43
C PHE A 165 27.03 -3.00 15.85
N ASN A 166 27.63 -3.03 14.67
CA ASN A 166 27.98 -1.83 13.91
C ASN A 166 27.05 -1.69 12.72
N ILE A 167 26.68 -0.45 12.42
CA ILE A 167 25.89 -0.06 11.25
C ILE A 167 26.82 0.64 10.26
N VAL A 168 26.86 0.18 9.02
CA VAL A 168 27.56 0.86 7.93
C VAL A 168 26.51 1.53 7.05
N GLU A 169 26.60 2.83 6.90
CA GLU A 169 25.78 3.62 6.00
C GLU A 169 26.60 4.05 4.79
N PHE A 170 26.13 3.73 3.60
CA PHE A 170 26.73 4.16 2.34
C PHE A 170 26.18 5.51 1.92
N ASN A 171 27.04 6.49 1.71
CA ASN A 171 26.67 7.86 1.33
C ASN A 171 26.72 8.10 -0.18
N THR A 172 27.14 7.12 -0.98
CA THR A 172 27.18 7.22 -2.43
C THR A 172 25.78 7.07 -3.01
N LYS A 173 25.39 8.06 -3.82
CA LYS A 173 24.21 7.90 -4.70
C LYS A 173 24.54 6.76 -5.66
N ALA A 174 23.67 5.74 -5.72
CA ALA A 174 23.72 4.79 -6.80
C ALA A 174 23.58 5.55 -8.13
N ASN A 175 24.57 5.46 -9.00
CA ASN A 175 24.51 5.99 -10.37
C ASN A 175 23.62 5.11 -11.21
#